data_1ebafc279a6cf9728d4f04a88c4078c0
#
_entry.id   1ebafc279a6cf9728d4f04a88c4078c0
#
_cell.length_a   1.000
_cell.length_b   1.000
_cell.length_c   1.000
_cell.angle_alpha   90.00
_cell.angle_beta   90.00
_cell.angle_gamma   90.00
#
_symmetry.space_group_name_H-M   'P 1'
#
loop_
_entity.id
_entity.type
_entity.pdbx_description
1 polymer ?
#
loop_
_entity_poly.entity_id
_entity_poly.type
_entity_poly.pdbx_seq_one_letter_code
_entity_poly.pdbx_strand_id
1 'polypeptide(L)'
;MTIKDELFALQDISYGDFQSKLIPGIPRKHIIGVRVPEGRKLAKRLLKEEKVSKFLEELPHKYYDENMLHGLLISEIKDYDKCIKAVDKFLPFVDNWAVCDIMSPKIFKKNKTALLQKIKEWSISKKTYTCRFGIEMLMTYYLDEDFKPEYLEIPTSIHSKEYYVQMMIAWFFATALAKQWNTTIKYIEDHRLDTKIHNMAIQKARESNRITSKQKEYLKLLKNKELIK
;
A
#
# COMPACT_ATOMS: atom_id res chain seq x y z
N MET A 1 26.25 5.99 -17.70
CA MET A 1 25.92 5.34 -16.40
C MET A 1 24.47 4.89 -16.48
N THR A 2 24.19 3.60 -16.23
CA THR A 2 22.82 3.05 -16.22
C THR A 2 22.10 3.46 -14.94
N ILE A 3 20.76 3.38 -14.91
CA ILE A 3 19.98 3.61 -13.67
C ILE A 3 20.41 2.62 -12.57
N LYS A 4 20.73 1.38 -12.94
CA LYS A 4 21.24 0.38 -12.00
C LYS A 4 22.58 0.81 -11.38
N ASP A 5 23.50 1.35 -12.17
CA ASP A 5 24.80 1.83 -11.64
C ASP A 5 24.60 2.98 -10.65
N GLU A 6 23.62 3.86 -10.91
CA GLU A 6 23.27 4.95 -10.01
C GLU A 6 22.66 4.46 -8.69
N LEU A 7 21.85 3.41 -8.74
CA LEU A 7 21.32 2.78 -7.51
C LEU A 7 22.47 2.15 -6.70
N PHE A 8 23.42 1.46 -7.35
CA PHE A 8 24.58 0.91 -6.65
C PHE A 8 25.49 1.98 -6.07
N ALA A 9 25.62 3.15 -6.71
CA ALA A 9 26.35 4.28 -6.15
C ALA A 9 25.72 4.85 -4.86
N LEU A 10 24.44 4.55 -4.61
CA LEU A 10 23.69 4.92 -3.40
C LEU A 10 23.57 3.78 -2.38
N GLN A 11 24.30 2.68 -2.58
CA GLN A 11 24.21 1.51 -1.73
C GLN A 11 24.59 1.81 -0.29
N ASP A 12 23.76 1.34 0.66
CA ASP A 12 24.04 1.23 2.07
C ASP A 12 23.82 -0.23 2.50
N ILE A 13 24.93 -0.95 2.71
CA ILE A 13 24.91 -2.38 3.02
C ILE A 13 24.14 -2.64 4.32
N SER A 14 24.37 -1.83 5.37
CA SER A 14 23.71 -2.00 6.66
C SER A 14 22.21 -1.77 6.57
N TYR A 15 21.78 -0.79 5.77
CA TYR A 15 20.37 -0.57 5.48
C TYR A 15 19.76 -1.72 4.67
N GLY A 16 20.49 -2.26 3.71
CA GLY A 16 20.08 -3.45 2.95
C GLY A 16 19.88 -4.68 3.85
N ASP A 17 20.75 -4.88 4.85
CA ASP A 17 20.62 -5.95 5.85
C ASP A 17 19.41 -5.75 6.76
N PHE A 18 19.15 -4.52 7.16
CA PHE A 18 17.93 -4.16 7.91
C PHE A 18 16.68 -4.40 7.07
N GLN A 19 16.65 -3.89 5.83
CA GLN A 19 15.50 -3.99 4.93
C GLN A 19 15.15 -5.44 4.61
N SER A 20 16.14 -6.31 4.41
CA SER A 20 15.92 -7.73 4.12
C SER A 20 15.14 -8.48 5.22
N LYS A 21 15.25 -8.04 6.47
CA LYS A 21 14.49 -8.60 7.60
C LYS A 21 13.03 -8.17 7.59
N LEU A 22 12.72 -7.03 6.97
CA LEU A 22 11.35 -6.49 6.88
C LEU A 22 10.57 -7.04 5.69
N ILE A 23 11.27 -7.51 4.64
CA ILE A 23 10.67 -8.06 3.41
C ILE A 23 11.18 -9.49 3.16
N PRO A 24 10.82 -10.45 4.00
CA PRO A 24 11.44 -11.79 4.02
C PRO A 24 11.26 -12.58 2.71
N GLY A 25 10.32 -12.18 1.84
CA GLY A 25 10.12 -12.80 0.52
C GLY A 25 11.20 -12.44 -0.51
N ILE A 26 12.05 -11.42 -0.24
CA ILE A 26 13.07 -10.95 -1.18
C ILE A 26 14.46 -11.40 -0.72
N PRO A 27 15.19 -12.20 -1.52
CA PRO A 27 16.55 -12.61 -1.14
C PRO A 27 17.49 -11.42 -0.94
N ARG A 28 18.30 -11.42 0.13
CA ARG A 28 19.22 -10.32 0.47
C ARG A 28 20.09 -9.86 -0.72
N LYS A 29 20.55 -10.77 -1.55
CA LYS A 29 21.36 -10.48 -2.76
C LYS A 29 20.61 -9.64 -3.82
N HIS A 30 19.29 -9.54 -3.72
CA HIS A 30 18.45 -8.72 -4.60
C HIS A 30 18.07 -7.38 -3.96
N ILE A 31 18.69 -7.02 -2.83
CA ILE A 31 18.49 -5.74 -2.16
C ILE A 31 19.82 -4.99 -2.21
N ILE A 32 19.87 -3.88 -2.97
CA ILE A 32 21.03 -3.00 -3.05
C ILE A 32 21.19 -2.25 -1.71
N GLY A 33 20.07 -1.76 -1.16
CA GLY A 33 20.02 -1.03 0.09
C GLY A 33 20.02 0.49 -0.12
N VAL A 34 19.24 0.98 -1.06
CA VAL A 34 19.07 2.43 -1.27
C VAL A 34 18.04 2.98 -0.28
N ARG A 35 18.43 3.96 0.52
CA ARG A 35 17.49 4.60 1.45
C ARG A 35 16.40 5.34 0.69
N VAL A 36 15.15 5.23 1.17
CA VAL A 36 13.97 5.83 0.52
C VAL A 36 14.15 7.33 0.19
N PRO A 37 14.71 8.18 1.08
CA PRO A 37 14.94 9.59 0.73
C PRO A 37 15.87 9.77 -0.49
N GLU A 38 16.92 8.95 -0.59
CA GLU A 38 17.86 8.99 -1.72
C GLU A 38 17.20 8.47 -3.00
N GLY A 39 16.40 7.39 -2.92
CA GLY A 39 15.57 6.92 -4.02
C GLY A 39 14.60 7.99 -4.54
N ARG A 40 13.97 8.77 -3.65
CA ARG A 40 13.09 9.89 -4.02
C ARG A 40 13.84 11.05 -4.70
N LYS A 41 15.06 11.36 -4.25
CA LYS A 41 15.92 12.38 -4.90
C LYS A 41 16.32 11.91 -6.30
N LEU A 42 16.74 10.65 -6.41
CA LEU A 42 17.11 10.02 -7.68
C LEU A 42 15.92 10.04 -8.65
N ALA A 43 14.73 9.59 -8.23
CA ALA A 43 13.53 9.59 -9.06
C ALA A 43 13.24 10.99 -9.62
N LYS A 44 13.25 12.04 -8.77
CA LYS A 44 13.00 13.43 -9.20
C LYS A 44 14.03 13.94 -10.21
N ARG A 45 15.31 13.56 -10.05
CA ARG A 45 16.35 13.94 -10.99
C ARG A 45 16.16 13.24 -12.34
N LEU A 46 15.89 11.95 -12.31
CA LEU A 46 15.73 11.11 -13.50
C LEU A 46 14.53 11.49 -14.37
N LEU A 47 13.48 12.10 -13.84
CA LEU A 47 12.27 12.47 -14.59
C LEU A 47 12.53 13.28 -15.87
N LYS A 48 13.71 13.92 -16.00
CA LYS A 48 14.11 14.71 -17.14
C LYS A 48 15.00 13.94 -18.14
N GLU A 49 15.31 12.69 -17.85
CA GLU A 49 16.25 11.88 -18.61
C GLU A 49 15.52 10.87 -19.52
N GLU A 50 15.90 10.76 -20.77
CA GLU A 50 15.27 9.86 -21.75
C GLU A 50 15.36 8.36 -21.35
N LYS A 51 16.42 7.97 -20.62
CA LYS A 51 16.61 6.60 -20.17
C LYS A 51 15.51 6.08 -19.21
N VAL A 52 14.69 6.99 -18.62
CA VAL A 52 13.56 6.60 -17.76
C VAL A 52 12.51 5.82 -18.52
N SER A 53 12.17 6.24 -19.75
CA SER A 53 11.18 5.54 -20.57
C SER A 53 11.59 4.08 -20.80
N LYS A 54 12.86 3.85 -21.14
CA LYS A 54 13.41 2.51 -21.32
C LYS A 54 13.36 1.70 -20.00
N PHE A 55 13.78 2.30 -18.90
CA PHE A 55 13.75 1.65 -17.58
C PHE A 55 12.32 1.23 -17.17
N LEU A 56 11.30 2.06 -17.41
CA LEU A 56 9.91 1.73 -17.12
C LEU A 56 9.32 0.64 -18.05
N GLU A 57 9.97 0.37 -19.19
CA GLU A 57 9.60 -0.72 -20.09
C GLU A 57 10.30 -2.05 -19.72
N GLU A 58 11.43 -2.02 -19.04
CA GLU A 58 12.25 -3.18 -18.67
C GLU A 58 11.69 -3.88 -17.41
N LEU A 59 10.64 -4.68 -17.58
CA LEU A 59 10.03 -5.49 -16.52
C LEU A 59 10.18 -6.98 -16.82
N PRO A 60 10.38 -7.83 -15.80
CA PRO A 60 10.54 -7.52 -14.37
C PRO A 60 11.93 -6.97 -14.04
N HIS A 61 12.04 -6.12 -13.01
CA HIS A 61 13.33 -5.70 -12.47
C HIS A 61 13.93 -6.80 -11.58
N LYS A 62 15.28 -6.81 -11.52
CA LYS A 62 16.02 -7.80 -10.72
C LYS A 62 16.12 -7.42 -9.25
N TYR A 63 16.30 -6.12 -8.96
CA TYR A 63 16.55 -5.66 -7.60
C TYR A 63 15.31 -4.98 -7.00
N TYR A 64 15.13 -5.17 -5.70
CA TYR A 64 14.11 -4.49 -4.90
C TYR A 64 14.16 -2.96 -5.09
N ASP A 65 15.38 -2.41 -5.11
CA ASP A 65 15.59 -0.96 -5.21
C ASP A 65 15.23 -0.41 -6.61
N GLU A 66 15.36 -1.24 -7.66
CA GLU A 66 14.83 -0.92 -9.00
C GLU A 66 13.29 -0.87 -8.99
N ASN A 67 12.63 -1.85 -8.35
CA ASN A 67 11.17 -1.85 -8.18
C ASN A 67 10.70 -0.66 -7.34
N MET A 68 11.40 -0.32 -6.25
CA MET A 68 11.13 0.87 -5.46
C MET A 68 11.24 2.16 -6.30
N LEU A 69 12.33 2.29 -7.08
CA LEU A 69 12.52 3.45 -7.97
C LEU A 69 11.43 3.53 -9.04
N HIS A 70 11.03 2.40 -9.62
CA HIS A 70 9.94 2.31 -10.59
C HIS A 70 8.64 2.88 -10.01
N GLY A 71 8.23 2.43 -8.83
CA GLY A 71 7.05 2.94 -8.12
C GLY A 71 7.13 4.43 -7.81
N LEU A 72 8.31 4.94 -7.45
CA LEU A 72 8.55 6.37 -7.22
C LEU A 72 8.42 7.19 -8.51
N LEU A 73 8.93 6.70 -9.65
CA LEU A 73 8.83 7.35 -10.95
C LEU A 73 7.38 7.41 -11.44
N ILE A 74 6.63 6.30 -11.33
CA ILE A 74 5.19 6.27 -11.65
C ILE A 74 4.44 7.32 -10.81
N SER A 75 4.79 7.46 -9.53
CA SER A 75 4.12 8.39 -8.60
C SER A 75 4.27 9.87 -9.00
N GLU A 76 5.23 10.20 -9.85
CA GLU A 76 5.46 11.55 -10.35
C GLU A 76 4.83 11.83 -11.73
N ILE A 77 4.18 10.85 -12.37
CA ILE A 77 3.49 11.04 -13.65
C ILE A 77 2.30 11.99 -13.44
N LYS A 78 2.24 13.04 -14.27
CA LYS A 78 1.24 14.12 -14.14
C LYS A 78 -0.03 13.89 -14.97
N ASP A 79 0.03 13.03 -15.97
CA ASP A 79 -1.11 12.65 -16.80
C ASP A 79 -1.80 11.43 -16.19
N TYR A 80 -3.11 11.50 -15.99
CA TYR A 80 -3.86 10.46 -15.30
C TYR A 80 -3.86 9.14 -16.09
N ASP A 81 -4.16 9.20 -17.39
CA ASP A 81 -4.30 7.98 -18.21
C ASP A 81 -2.95 7.28 -18.40
N LYS A 82 -1.87 8.07 -18.58
CA LYS A 82 -0.51 7.53 -18.62
C LYS A 82 -0.12 6.92 -17.29
N CYS A 83 -0.49 7.55 -16.18
CA CYS A 83 -0.22 7.05 -14.83
C CYS A 83 -0.95 5.71 -14.58
N ILE A 84 -2.24 5.63 -14.90
CA ILE A 84 -3.03 4.38 -14.76
C ILE A 84 -2.41 3.26 -15.60
N LYS A 85 -2.07 3.52 -16.86
CA LYS A 85 -1.40 2.52 -17.73
C LYS A 85 -0.08 2.05 -17.14
N ALA A 86 0.72 2.94 -16.59
CA ALA A 86 2.00 2.60 -15.95
C ALA A 86 1.79 1.77 -14.67
N VAL A 87 0.82 2.14 -13.83
CA VAL A 87 0.43 1.38 -12.63
C VAL A 87 -0.06 -0.02 -13.00
N ASP A 88 -1.00 -0.12 -13.94
CA ASP A 88 -1.55 -1.40 -14.38
C ASP A 88 -0.46 -2.33 -14.95
N LYS A 89 0.52 -1.76 -15.67
CA LYS A 89 1.65 -2.50 -16.23
C LYS A 89 2.61 -3.00 -15.13
N PHE A 90 2.83 -2.20 -14.10
CA PHE A 90 3.81 -2.50 -13.05
C PHE A 90 3.25 -3.39 -11.92
N LEU A 91 2.01 -3.19 -11.48
CA LEU A 91 1.39 -3.92 -10.36
C LEU A 91 1.56 -5.45 -10.44
N PRO A 92 1.48 -6.10 -11.62
CA PRO A 92 1.70 -7.55 -11.73
C PRO A 92 3.08 -8.03 -11.29
N PHE A 93 4.08 -7.16 -11.22
CA PHE A 93 5.46 -7.44 -10.86
C PHE A 93 5.82 -7.00 -9.44
N VAL A 94 4.89 -6.35 -8.73
CA VAL A 94 5.06 -5.98 -7.32
C VAL A 94 4.94 -7.24 -6.47
N ASP A 95 5.99 -7.57 -5.74
CA ASP A 95 6.15 -8.82 -4.99
C ASP A 95 6.34 -8.62 -3.48
N ASN A 96 6.27 -7.37 -2.99
CA ASN A 96 6.40 -7.05 -1.58
C ASN A 96 5.62 -5.79 -1.19
N TRP A 97 5.30 -5.68 0.11
CA TRP A 97 4.53 -4.57 0.66
C TRP A 97 5.25 -3.23 0.57
N ALA A 98 6.57 -3.20 0.69
CA ALA A 98 7.32 -1.94 0.72
C ALA A 98 7.33 -1.24 -0.64
N VAL A 99 7.40 -2.00 -1.75
CA VAL A 99 7.24 -1.47 -3.11
C VAL A 99 5.79 -1.07 -3.37
N CYS A 100 4.82 -1.87 -2.91
CA CYS A 100 3.40 -1.55 -3.03
C CYS A 100 3.09 -0.20 -2.40
N ASP A 101 3.40 -0.05 -1.10
CA ASP A 101 2.98 1.09 -0.28
C ASP A 101 3.77 2.38 -0.57
N ILE A 102 4.93 2.31 -1.26
CA ILE A 102 5.67 3.51 -1.65
C ILE A 102 5.04 4.22 -2.85
N MET A 103 4.23 3.50 -3.65
CA MET A 103 3.55 4.07 -4.80
C MET A 103 2.38 4.94 -4.35
N SER A 104 2.51 6.24 -4.57
CA SER A 104 1.48 7.22 -4.22
C SER A 104 1.35 8.30 -5.32
N PRO A 105 0.71 7.97 -6.46
CA PRO A 105 0.59 8.89 -7.57
C PRO A 105 -0.21 10.14 -7.20
N LYS A 106 0.44 11.31 -7.25
CA LYS A 106 -0.16 12.60 -6.86
C LYS A 106 -1.35 12.99 -7.71
N ILE A 107 -1.35 12.56 -8.99
CA ILE A 107 -2.43 12.85 -9.94
C ILE A 107 -3.77 12.20 -9.52
N PHE A 108 -3.73 11.15 -8.73
CA PHE A 108 -4.93 10.46 -8.23
C PHE A 108 -5.83 11.37 -7.40
N LYS A 109 -5.23 12.28 -6.62
CA LYS A 109 -6.00 13.25 -5.82
C LYS A 109 -6.92 14.13 -6.65
N LYS A 110 -6.56 14.39 -7.91
CA LYS A 110 -7.34 15.25 -8.82
C LYS A 110 -8.37 14.49 -9.68
N ASN A 111 -8.34 13.17 -9.67
CA ASN A 111 -9.13 12.31 -10.57
C ASN A 111 -9.93 11.24 -9.80
N LYS A 112 -10.45 11.58 -8.61
CA LYS A 112 -11.07 10.63 -7.68
C LYS A 112 -12.23 9.83 -8.29
N THR A 113 -13.09 10.44 -9.11
CA THR A 113 -14.23 9.72 -9.73
C THR A 113 -13.75 8.57 -10.62
N ALA A 114 -12.79 8.82 -11.51
CA ALA A 114 -12.22 7.79 -12.38
C ALA A 114 -11.37 6.78 -11.59
N LEU A 115 -10.62 7.26 -10.59
CA LEU A 115 -9.81 6.43 -9.72
C LEU A 115 -10.63 5.38 -8.95
N LEU A 116 -11.84 5.73 -8.48
CA LEU A 116 -12.69 4.81 -7.73
C LEU A 116 -13.01 3.54 -8.55
N GLN A 117 -13.24 3.69 -9.85
CA GLN A 117 -13.45 2.55 -10.74
C GLN A 117 -12.22 1.64 -10.77
N LYS A 118 -11.04 2.21 -10.94
CA LYS A 118 -9.77 1.45 -10.91
C LYS A 118 -9.50 0.78 -9.56
N ILE A 119 -9.81 1.45 -8.46
CA ILE A 119 -9.71 0.89 -7.11
C ILE A 119 -10.57 -0.38 -6.99
N LYS A 120 -11.83 -0.34 -7.47
CA LYS A 120 -12.71 -1.51 -7.46
C LYS A 120 -12.11 -2.68 -8.27
N GLU A 121 -11.55 -2.39 -9.46
CA GLU A 121 -10.89 -3.39 -10.31
C GLU A 121 -9.66 -4.00 -9.61
N TRP A 122 -8.77 -3.17 -9.05
CA TRP A 122 -7.58 -3.66 -8.34
C TRP A 122 -7.91 -4.45 -7.09
N SER A 123 -8.93 -4.02 -6.32
CA SER A 123 -9.31 -4.62 -5.04
C SER A 123 -9.83 -6.05 -5.17
N ILE A 124 -10.37 -6.44 -6.34
CA ILE A 124 -10.82 -7.82 -6.60
C ILE A 124 -9.76 -8.70 -7.28
N SER A 125 -8.55 -8.17 -7.48
CA SER A 125 -7.46 -8.90 -8.11
C SER A 125 -7.02 -10.10 -7.26
N LYS A 126 -6.74 -11.22 -7.92
CA LYS A 126 -6.13 -12.39 -7.28
C LYS A 126 -4.64 -12.20 -6.96
N LYS A 127 -3.99 -11.15 -7.50
CA LYS A 127 -2.60 -10.81 -7.19
C LYS A 127 -2.57 -10.02 -5.89
N THR A 128 -1.86 -10.55 -4.90
CA THR A 128 -1.78 -10.01 -3.52
C THR A 128 -1.53 -8.52 -3.47
N TYR A 129 -0.51 -8.04 -4.16
CA TYR A 129 -0.12 -6.62 -4.08
C TYR A 129 -0.94 -5.70 -4.99
N THR A 130 -1.56 -6.22 -6.05
CA THR A 130 -2.56 -5.46 -6.81
C THR A 130 -3.81 -5.21 -5.97
N CYS A 131 -4.31 -6.24 -5.28
CA CYS A 131 -5.43 -6.12 -4.35
C CYS A 131 -5.08 -5.16 -3.19
N ARG A 132 -3.90 -5.34 -2.57
CA ARG A 132 -3.39 -4.47 -1.52
C ARG A 132 -3.35 -3.01 -1.95
N PHE A 133 -2.81 -2.72 -3.14
CA PHE A 133 -2.72 -1.38 -3.69
C PHE A 133 -4.11 -0.73 -3.87
N GLY A 134 -5.10 -1.47 -4.38
CA GLY A 134 -6.46 -0.97 -4.50
C GLY A 134 -7.04 -0.51 -3.16
N ILE A 135 -6.90 -1.34 -2.11
CA ILE A 135 -7.38 -1.02 -0.76
C ILE A 135 -6.61 0.18 -0.18
N GLU A 136 -5.29 0.25 -0.42
CA GLU A 136 -4.45 1.36 0.04
C GLU A 136 -4.84 2.69 -0.60
N MET A 137 -5.12 2.70 -1.91
CA MET A 137 -5.59 3.88 -2.62
C MET A 137 -6.96 4.35 -2.12
N LEU A 138 -7.86 3.40 -1.80
CA LEU A 138 -9.14 3.72 -1.15
C LEU A 138 -8.92 4.36 0.23
N MET A 139 -8.04 3.78 1.05
CA MET A 139 -7.69 4.30 2.37
C MET A 139 -7.09 5.72 2.29
N THR A 140 -6.24 5.95 1.29
CA THR A 140 -5.49 7.20 1.16
C THR A 140 -6.35 8.36 0.68
N TYR A 141 -7.30 8.11 -0.22
CA TYR A 141 -7.99 9.19 -0.94
C TYR A 141 -9.47 9.35 -0.59
N TYR A 142 -10.11 8.38 0.12
CA TYR A 142 -11.57 8.38 0.29
C TYR A 142 -12.05 8.29 1.75
N LEU A 143 -11.17 8.36 2.73
CA LEU A 143 -11.57 8.32 4.16
C LEU A 143 -11.66 9.71 4.81
N ASP A 144 -11.35 10.79 4.09
CA ASP A 144 -11.47 12.17 4.58
C ASP A 144 -12.78 12.83 4.07
N GLU A 145 -12.68 14.00 3.46
CA GLU A 145 -13.82 14.83 3.02
C GLU A 145 -14.73 14.13 2.00
N ASP A 146 -14.18 13.25 1.17
CA ASP A 146 -14.93 12.50 0.15
C ASP A 146 -15.50 11.18 0.67
N PHE A 147 -15.45 10.94 1.99
CA PHE A 147 -15.91 9.69 2.56
C PHE A 147 -17.39 9.44 2.30
N LYS A 148 -17.72 8.20 1.92
CA LYS A 148 -19.07 7.67 1.82
C LYS A 148 -19.12 6.32 2.52
N PRO A 149 -20.22 6.00 3.26
CA PRO A 149 -20.36 4.72 3.97
C PRO A 149 -20.16 3.50 3.07
N GLU A 150 -20.60 3.58 1.81
CA GLU A 150 -20.46 2.50 0.82
C GLU A 150 -19.01 2.11 0.51
N TYR A 151 -18.03 2.97 0.79
CA TYR A 151 -16.61 2.63 0.58
C TYR A 151 -16.10 1.58 1.56
N LEU A 152 -16.75 1.42 2.72
CA LEU A 152 -16.42 0.36 3.67
C LEU A 152 -16.78 -1.03 3.14
N GLU A 153 -17.75 -1.12 2.20
CA GLU A 153 -18.16 -2.40 1.60
C GLU A 153 -17.08 -2.99 0.70
N ILE A 154 -16.26 -2.15 0.04
CA ILE A 154 -15.22 -2.63 -0.87
C ILE A 154 -14.25 -3.58 -0.14
N PRO A 155 -13.54 -3.17 0.93
CA PRO A 155 -12.65 -4.09 1.65
C PRO A 155 -13.39 -5.16 2.45
N THR A 156 -14.67 -4.93 2.87
CA THR A 156 -15.49 -5.93 3.55
C THR A 156 -15.81 -7.14 2.66
N SER A 157 -16.00 -6.91 1.36
CA SER A 157 -16.32 -7.98 0.41
C SER A 157 -15.12 -8.82 -0.03
N ILE A 158 -13.90 -8.47 0.39
CA ILE A 158 -12.68 -9.17 -0.02
C ILE A 158 -12.39 -10.34 0.92
N HIS A 159 -12.50 -11.55 0.40
CA HIS A 159 -12.12 -12.76 1.10
C HIS A 159 -10.76 -13.26 0.60
N SER A 160 -9.72 -13.09 1.40
CA SER A 160 -8.36 -13.48 1.04
C SER A 160 -7.67 -14.23 2.17
N LYS A 161 -6.92 -15.28 1.81
CA LYS A 161 -6.03 -16.00 2.74
C LYS A 161 -4.64 -15.34 2.83
N GLU A 162 -4.32 -14.42 1.91
CA GLU A 162 -3.04 -13.73 1.82
C GLU A 162 -2.87 -12.74 2.98
N TYR A 163 -1.84 -12.95 3.79
CA TYR A 163 -1.56 -12.15 4.98
C TYR A 163 -1.48 -10.64 4.67
N TYR A 164 -0.81 -10.25 3.57
CA TYR A 164 -0.62 -8.85 3.22
C TYR A 164 -1.90 -8.16 2.72
N VAL A 165 -2.86 -8.91 2.17
CA VAL A 165 -4.21 -8.40 1.87
C VAL A 165 -5.00 -8.23 3.17
N GLN A 166 -5.03 -9.25 4.04
CA GLN A 166 -5.72 -9.19 5.34
C GLN A 166 -5.20 -8.02 6.19
N MET A 167 -3.88 -7.80 6.20
CA MET A 167 -3.25 -6.70 6.94
C MET A 167 -3.66 -5.34 6.38
N MET A 168 -3.79 -5.20 5.06
CA MET A 168 -4.23 -3.95 4.46
C MET A 168 -5.71 -3.66 4.74
N ILE A 169 -6.58 -4.68 4.71
CA ILE A 169 -7.98 -4.53 5.13
C ILE A 169 -8.04 -4.08 6.60
N ALA A 170 -7.25 -4.71 7.47
CA ALA A 170 -7.18 -4.33 8.88
C ALA A 170 -6.69 -2.89 9.08
N TRP A 171 -5.69 -2.45 8.30
CA TRP A 171 -5.20 -1.07 8.32
C TRP A 171 -6.23 -0.08 7.81
N PHE A 172 -6.95 -0.44 6.75
CA PHE A 172 -8.05 0.36 6.24
C PHE A 172 -9.09 0.61 7.32
N PHE A 173 -9.59 -0.45 7.99
CA PHE A 173 -10.60 -0.31 9.05
C PHE A 173 -10.05 0.43 10.29
N ALA A 174 -8.80 0.22 10.67
CA ALA A 174 -8.17 1.00 11.74
C ALA A 174 -8.09 2.49 11.41
N THR A 175 -7.79 2.84 10.15
CA THR A 175 -7.75 4.21 9.67
C THR A 175 -9.16 4.80 9.57
N ALA A 176 -10.11 4.01 9.09
CA ALA A 176 -11.52 4.41 9.02
C ALA A 176 -12.12 4.64 10.42
N LEU A 177 -11.81 3.81 11.41
CA LEU A 177 -12.18 4.07 12.82
C LEU A 177 -11.61 5.39 13.34
N ALA A 178 -10.38 5.74 12.96
CA ALA A 178 -9.76 6.99 13.40
C ALA A 178 -10.37 8.25 12.74
N LYS A 179 -10.90 8.12 11.51
CA LYS A 179 -11.40 9.24 10.72
C LYS A 179 -12.94 9.32 10.71
N GLN A 180 -13.62 8.18 10.72
CA GLN A 180 -15.06 8.00 10.49
C GLN A 180 -15.66 7.06 11.55
N TRP A 181 -15.42 7.35 12.83
CA TRP A 181 -15.76 6.47 13.95
C TRP A 181 -17.19 5.98 13.92
N ASN A 182 -18.18 6.91 13.89
CA ASN A 182 -19.59 6.59 14.06
C ASN A 182 -20.15 5.65 12.98
N THR A 183 -19.61 5.72 11.78
CA THR A 183 -20.01 4.83 10.68
C THR A 183 -19.24 3.50 10.74
N THR A 184 -17.95 3.56 11.01
CA THR A 184 -17.06 2.39 10.92
C THR A 184 -17.23 1.46 12.11
N ILE A 185 -17.56 1.98 13.31
CA ILE A 185 -17.68 1.15 14.51
C ILE A 185 -18.76 0.06 14.37
N LYS A 186 -19.83 0.35 13.63
CA LYS A 186 -20.91 -0.60 13.34
C LYS A 186 -20.40 -1.87 12.63
N TYR A 187 -19.40 -1.75 11.75
CA TYR A 187 -18.80 -2.92 11.08
C TYR A 187 -18.06 -3.83 12.03
N ILE A 188 -17.54 -3.28 13.12
CA ILE A 188 -16.88 -4.04 14.19
C ILE A 188 -17.92 -4.64 15.12
N GLU A 189 -18.92 -3.88 15.56
CA GLU A 189 -20.01 -4.33 16.43
C GLU A 189 -20.81 -5.47 15.80
N ASP A 190 -21.13 -5.35 14.51
CA ASP A 190 -21.90 -6.33 13.74
C ASP A 190 -21.04 -7.50 13.21
N HIS A 191 -19.75 -7.59 13.58
CA HIS A 191 -18.82 -8.63 13.15
C HIS A 191 -18.79 -8.84 11.63
N ARG A 192 -18.82 -7.76 10.84
CA ARG A 192 -18.91 -7.82 9.36
C ARG A 192 -17.60 -8.23 8.66
N LEU A 193 -16.50 -8.33 9.38
CA LEU A 193 -15.18 -8.73 8.88
C LEU A 193 -14.90 -10.19 9.26
N ASP A 194 -14.10 -10.88 8.43
CA ASP A 194 -13.55 -12.18 8.84
C ASP A 194 -12.88 -12.07 10.20
N THR A 195 -13.09 -13.06 11.08
CA THR A 195 -12.68 -13.05 12.50
C THR A 195 -11.20 -12.62 12.69
N LYS A 196 -10.30 -13.11 11.85
CA LYS A 196 -8.88 -12.75 11.91
C LYS A 196 -8.66 -11.28 11.56
N ILE A 197 -9.28 -10.80 10.48
CA ILE A 197 -9.17 -9.39 10.03
C ILE A 197 -9.80 -8.47 11.08
N HIS A 198 -10.94 -8.85 11.65
CA HIS A 198 -11.60 -8.13 12.73
C HIS A 198 -10.65 -7.86 13.91
N ASN A 199 -10.02 -8.93 14.43
CA ASN A 199 -9.08 -8.78 15.54
C ASN A 199 -7.84 -7.99 15.18
N MET A 200 -7.33 -8.12 13.94
CA MET A 200 -6.21 -7.33 13.43
C MET A 200 -6.58 -5.85 13.31
N ALA A 201 -7.79 -5.52 12.82
CA ALA A 201 -8.28 -4.14 12.72
C ALA A 201 -8.39 -3.48 14.09
N ILE A 202 -8.97 -4.16 15.06
CA ILE A 202 -9.04 -3.70 16.46
C ILE A 202 -7.63 -3.47 17.01
N GLN A 203 -6.70 -4.40 16.79
CA GLN A 203 -5.33 -4.27 17.29
C GLN A 203 -4.65 -3.03 16.69
N LYS A 204 -4.73 -2.84 15.37
CA LYS A 204 -4.16 -1.69 14.69
C LYS A 204 -4.82 -0.37 15.10
N ALA A 205 -6.13 -0.34 15.30
CA ALA A 205 -6.82 0.84 15.80
C ALA A 205 -6.32 1.22 17.21
N ARG A 206 -6.16 0.22 18.10
CA ARG A 206 -5.67 0.45 19.48
C ARG A 206 -4.21 0.91 19.54
N GLU A 207 -3.39 0.60 18.56
CA GLU A 207 -2.01 1.10 18.40
C GLU A 207 -1.98 2.58 17.94
N SER A 208 -3.05 3.08 17.34
CA SER A 208 -3.12 4.43 16.81
C SER A 208 -3.25 5.49 17.91
N ASN A 209 -2.46 6.57 17.78
CA ASN A 209 -2.58 7.75 18.66
C ASN A 209 -3.82 8.62 18.33
N ARG A 210 -4.51 8.36 17.21
CA ARG A 210 -5.73 9.06 16.79
C ARG A 210 -7.01 8.48 17.40
N ILE A 211 -6.91 7.33 18.06
CA ILE A 211 -8.01 6.68 18.79
C ILE A 211 -7.88 7.02 20.27
N THR A 212 -8.95 7.54 20.87
CA THR A 212 -8.97 7.93 22.30
C THR A 212 -8.87 6.71 23.22
N SER A 213 -8.42 6.91 24.46
CA SER A 213 -8.34 5.82 25.45
C SER A 213 -9.67 5.13 25.67
N LYS A 214 -10.79 5.89 25.73
CA LYS A 214 -12.15 5.35 25.86
C LYS A 214 -12.53 4.45 24.68
N GLN A 215 -12.24 4.89 23.45
CA GLN A 215 -12.47 4.08 22.25
C GLN A 215 -11.58 2.82 22.21
N LYS A 216 -10.32 2.91 22.65
CA LYS A 216 -9.42 1.76 22.76
C LYS A 216 -9.95 0.68 23.72
N GLU A 217 -10.46 1.09 24.88
CA GLU A 217 -11.07 0.14 25.84
C GLU A 217 -12.36 -0.46 25.27
N TYR A 218 -13.20 0.34 24.62
CA TYR A 218 -14.39 -0.17 23.95
C TYR A 218 -14.05 -1.21 22.87
N LEU A 219 -13.11 -0.91 21.98
CA LEU A 219 -12.64 -1.85 20.95
C LEU A 219 -12.08 -3.16 21.55
N LYS A 220 -11.45 -3.09 22.73
CA LYS A 220 -10.95 -4.29 23.43
C LYS A 220 -12.06 -5.26 23.79
N LEU A 221 -13.22 -4.75 24.17
CA LEU A 221 -14.40 -5.57 24.50
C LEU A 221 -14.99 -6.27 23.28
N LEU A 222 -14.81 -5.70 22.09
CA LEU A 222 -15.35 -6.21 20.82
C LEU A 222 -14.44 -7.27 20.16
N LYS A 223 -13.27 -7.58 20.73
CA LYS A 223 -12.40 -8.66 20.21
C LYS A 223 -13.13 -10.00 20.23
N ASN A 224 -13.05 -10.71 19.10
CA ASN A 224 -13.52 -12.10 19.04
C ASN A 224 -12.56 -13.02 19.81
N LYS A 225 -13.08 -13.72 20.81
CA LYS A 225 -12.30 -14.56 21.74
C LYS A 225 -11.95 -15.94 21.18
N GLU A 226 -12.58 -16.39 20.10
CA GLU A 226 -12.36 -17.73 19.52
C GLU A 226 -10.96 -17.94 18.94
N LEU A 227 -10.19 -16.87 18.69
CA LEU A 227 -8.80 -16.93 18.20
C LEU A 227 -7.74 -16.78 19.29
N ILE A 228 -8.10 -16.82 20.57
CA ILE A 228 -7.16 -16.65 21.71
C ILE A 228 -6.75 -18.02 22.29
N LYS A 229 -6.95 -19.10 21.53
CA LYS A 229 -6.47 -20.45 21.90
C LYS A 229 -5.17 -20.80 21.19
#